data_6e1d05f951cff5f52b7d1f852022c12b
#
_entry.id   6e1d05f951cff5f52b7d1f852022c12b
#
_cell.length_a   1.000
_cell.length_b   1.000
_cell.length_c   1.000
_cell.angle_alpha   90.00
_cell.angle_beta   90.00
_cell.angle_gamma   90.00
#
_symmetry.space_group_name_H-M   'P 1'
#
loop_
_entity.id
_entity.type
_entity.pdbx_description
1 polymer ?
#
loop_
_entity_poly.entity_id
_entity_poly.type
_entity_poly.pdbx_seq_one_letter_code
_entity_poly.pdbx_strand_id
1 'polypeptide(L)'
;MGVSKMKLSWSELCPDLLRCVYERLSFTDLIRAKSRLPPKRNQNPWLVLFPSNGSHDSNGTCLFFVPEDKDKVYKTRDLGVDFARSRCLATYGSWLLMMDNLWNLNVLNPLTGERIDLPALTEPVVPERFRPMLKSSLACLWIDKKTKDYLVVWTMEHFLVFTKRGINTWRGFSSKYVGGTTGYVQMVYDHKAQKLYAYRLCYGDIKIWCFCGDDEPQEVLKPKAGLFTAEYVNGWINIALTVSGQVLKVSTVVQRSKRWLFRIHKISHVTKKWKEIESLGEEALILDMGITVVAKDIPGIKRNSIYFSGVGDGRADPDNFFVFDLATQNIQRLPQCVFSPIHFSDARWFFPGLRN
;
A
#
# COMPACT_ATOMS: atom_id res chain seq x y z
N MET A 1 23.48 -27.05 -48.98
CA MET A 1 23.05 -27.67 -47.71
C MET A 1 22.81 -26.57 -46.71
N GLY A 2 21.53 -26.24 -46.47
CA GLY A 2 21.15 -25.18 -45.54
C GLY A 2 21.09 -25.74 -44.14
N VAL A 3 21.88 -25.19 -43.23
CA VAL A 3 21.78 -25.50 -41.81
C VAL A 3 20.54 -24.80 -41.23
N SER A 4 19.50 -25.59 -41.03
CA SER A 4 18.30 -25.14 -40.30
C SER A 4 18.69 -24.74 -38.87
N LYS A 5 18.62 -23.44 -38.56
CA LYS A 5 18.74 -22.97 -37.18
C LYS A 5 17.50 -23.45 -36.40
N MET A 6 17.65 -24.52 -35.63
CA MET A 6 16.69 -24.92 -34.64
C MET A 6 16.49 -23.77 -33.66
N LYS A 7 15.31 -23.14 -33.66
CA LYS A 7 14.87 -22.24 -32.61
C LYS A 7 14.50 -23.10 -31.39
N LEU A 8 15.40 -23.32 -30.48
CA LEU A 8 15.12 -23.93 -29.18
C LEU A 8 14.12 -23.04 -28.44
N SER A 9 12.97 -23.60 -28.12
CA SER A 9 11.97 -22.96 -27.29
C SER A 9 12.32 -23.16 -25.82
N TRP A 10 12.11 -22.18 -24.98
CA TRP A 10 12.27 -22.28 -23.52
C TRP A 10 11.42 -23.40 -22.91
N SER A 11 10.32 -23.77 -23.56
CA SER A 11 9.44 -24.89 -23.16
C SER A 11 10.07 -26.27 -23.36
N GLU A 12 11.18 -26.38 -24.09
CA GLU A 12 11.88 -27.64 -24.38
C GLU A 12 13.07 -27.89 -23.44
N LEU A 13 13.39 -26.94 -22.55
CA LEU A 13 14.42 -27.11 -21.55
C LEU A 13 13.93 -28.02 -20.42
N CYS A 14 14.79 -28.94 -19.96
CA CYS A 14 14.44 -29.76 -18.83
C CYS A 14 14.27 -28.91 -17.57
N PRO A 15 13.41 -29.34 -16.62
CA PRO A 15 13.09 -28.58 -15.41
C PRO A 15 14.33 -28.17 -14.61
N ASP A 16 15.36 -28.97 -14.55
CA ASP A 16 16.59 -28.69 -13.79
C ASP A 16 17.43 -27.60 -14.44
N LEU A 17 17.51 -27.56 -15.77
CA LEU A 17 18.18 -26.48 -16.49
C LEU A 17 17.40 -25.18 -16.35
N LEU A 18 16.08 -25.22 -16.40
CA LEU A 18 15.24 -24.05 -16.12
C LEU A 18 15.46 -23.53 -14.70
N ARG A 19 15.56 -24.43 -13.71
CA ARG A 19 15.88 -24.07 -12.33
C ARG A 19 17.23 -23.36 -12.21
N CYS A 20 18.28 -23.95 -12.80
CA CYS A 20 19.64 -23.34 -12.81
C CYS A 20 19.66 -21.97 -13.46
N VAL A 21 18.90 -21.76 -14.55
CA VAL A 21 18.77 -20.48 -15.20
C VAL A 21 18.03 -19.48 -14.29
N TYR A 22 16.90 -19.89 -13.69
CA TYR A 22 16.14 -19.02 -12.80
C TYR A 22 16.91 -18.61 -11.54
N GLU A 23 17.74 -19.48 -11.00
CA GLU A 23 18.60 -19.19 -9.85
C GLU A 23 19.71 -18.15 -10.15
N ARG A 24 20.06 -17.99 -11.42
CA ARG A 24 21.08 -17.03 -11.87
C ARG A 24 20.52 -15.74 -12.47
N LEU A 25 19.22 -15.67 -12.71
CA LEU A 25 18.59 -14.46 -13.23
C LEU A 25 18.47 -13.40 -12.13
N SER A 26 18.69 -12.15 -12.52
CA SER A 26 18.28 -11.03 -11.67
C SER A 26 16.75 -11.11 -11.43
N PHE A 27 16.29 -10.55 -10.31
CA PHE A 27 14.86 -10.56 -10.00
C PHE A 27 14.00 -9.98 -11.14
N THR A 28 14.45 -8.91 -11.77
CA THR A 28 13.77 -8.30 -12.93
C THR A 28 13.71 -9.22 -14.14
N ASP A 29 14.78 -9.97 -14.41
CA ASP A 29 14.81 -10.90 -15.53
C ASP A 29 14.00 -12.15 -15.23
N LEU A 30 13.96 -12.59 -13.97
CA LEU A 30 13.09 -13.66 -13.52
C LEU A 30 11.60 -13.29 -13.73
N ILE A 31 11.19 -12.07 -13.37
CA ILE A 31 9.83 -11.57 -13.63
C ILE A 31 9.53 -11.51 -15.12
N ARG A 32 10.48 -11.02 -15.93
CA ARG A 32 10.34 -10.99 -17.39
C ARG A 32 10.26 -12.38 -18.00
N ALA A 33 11.05 -13.33 -17.52
CA ALA A 33 11.00 -14.73 -17.96
C ALA A 33 9.68 -15.38 -17.56
N LYS A 34 9.23 -15.19 -16.32
CA LYS A 34 7.92 -15.69 -15.84
C LYS A 34 6.73 -15.05 -16.59
N SER A 35 6.83 -13.82 -17.07
CA SER A 35 5.79 -13.16 -17.85
C SER A 35 5.65 -13.67 -19.30
N ARG A 36 6.67 -14.33 -19.82
CA ARG A 36 6.68 -14.95 -21.17
C ARG A 36 6.22 -16.41 -21.14
N LEU A 37 6.20 -17.06 -19.99
CA LEU A 37 5.55 -18.36 -19.82
C LEU A 37 4.02 -18.14 -19.80
N PRO A 38 3.19 -19.11 -20.31
CA PRO A 38 1.74 -18.98 -20.20
C PRO A 38 1.38 -18.73 -18.75
N PRO A 39 0.55 -17.73 -18.47
CA PRO A 39 0.44 -17.15 -17.15
C PRO A 39 -0.21 -18.13 -16.16
N LYS A 40 0.57 -18.88 -15.43
CA LYS A 40 0.22 -19.10 -14.04
C LYS A 40 0.39 -17.72 -13.41
N ARG A 41 -0.71 -16.99 -13.33
CA ARG A 41 -0.76 -15.60 -12.87
C ARG A 41 -0.44 -15.57 -11.38
N ASN A 42 0.85 -15.56 -11.04
CA ASN A 42 1.29 -15.25 -9.69
C ASN A 42 1.11 -13.75 -9.49
N GLN A 43 -0.05 -13.36 -9.02
CA GLN A 43 -0.39 -11.98 -8.69
C GLN A 43 -0.56 -11.82 -7.18
N ASN A 44 0.14 -12.63 -6.40
CA ASN A 44 0.07 -12.55 -4.95
C ASN A 44 0.55 -11.21 -4.43
N PRO A 45 -0.03 -10.74 -3.34
CA PRO A 45 0.58 -9.64 -2.62
C PRO A 45 1.94 -10.08 -2.10
N TRP A 46 2.93 -9.26 -2.38
CA TRP A 46 4.28 -9.42 -1.84
C TRP A 46 4.46 -8.45 -0.68
N LEU A 47 5.50 -8.68 0.10
CA LEU A 47 6.01 -7.68 1.02
C LEU A 47 7.30 -7.12 0.46
N VAL A 48 7.40 -5.80 0.42
CA VAL A 48 8.67 -5.12 0.23
C VAL A 48 9.23 -4.80 1.61
N LEU A 49 10.46 -5.26 1.85
CA LEU A 49 11.16 -5.12 3.12
C LEU A 49 12.32 -4.15 2.93
N PHE A 50 12.38 -3.15 3.79
CA PHE A 50 13.41 -2.11 3.75
C PHE A 50 14.45 -2.40 4.83
N PRO A 51 15.73 -2.69 4.48
CA PRO A 51 16.80 -2.91 5.46
C PRO A 51 17.00 -1.68 6.35
N SER A 52 17.29 -1.90 7.63
CA SER A 52 17.63 -0.81 8.54
C SER A 52 19.00 -0.22 8.24
N ASN A 53 19.13 1.09 8.38
CA ASN A 53 20.40 1.81 8.24
C ASN A 53 21.38 1.29 9.29
N GLY A 54 22.45 0.63 8.85
CA GLY A 54 23.47 0.06 9.75
C GLY A 54 23.89 -1.37 9.40
N SER A 55 23.15 -2.08 8.57
CA SER A 55 23.64 -3.33 7.99
C SER A 55 24.64 -2.99 6.87
N HIS A 56 25.83 -3.59 6.92
CA HIS A 56 26.88 -3.45 5.89
C HIS A 56 26.44 -3.77 4.45
N ASP A 57 25.24 -4.34 4.29
CA ASP A 57 24.61 -4.74 3.01
C ASP A 57 23.57 -3.75 2.47
N SER A 58 23.42 -2.57 3.05
CA SER A 58 22.41 -1.58 2.61
C SER A 58 22.83 -0.80 1.35
N ASN A 59 23.24 -1.51 0.32
CA ASN A 59 23.66 -0.94 -0.98
C ASN A 59 22.46 -0.54 -1.85
N GLY A 60 21.55 0.30 -1.33
CA GLY A 60 20.43 0.80 -2.14
C GLY A 60 19.47 -0.29 -2.65
N THR A 61 19.31 -1.37 -1.90
CA THR A 61 18.44 -2.48 -2.28
C THR A 61 17.31 -2.70 -1.27
N CYS A 62 16.15 -3.17 -1.73
CA CYS A 62 15.13 -3.74 -0.87
C CYS A 62 14.92 -5.23 -1.18
N LEU A 63 14.28 -5.90 -0.27
CA LEU A 63 13.96 -7.32 -0.42
C LEU A 63 12.48 -7.49 -0.68
N PHE A 64 12.13 -8.45 -1.54
CA PHE A 64 10.76 -8.87 -1.74
C PHE A 64 10.56 -10.24 -1.11
N PHE A 65 9.57 -10.33 -0.27
CA PHE A 65 9.09 -11.59 0.24
C PHE A 65 7.79 -11.97 -0.46
N VAL A 66 7.78 -13.17 -1.02
CA VAL A 66 6.61 -13.76 -1.67
C VAL A 66 6.10 -14.86 -0.75
N PRO A 67 4.94 -14.72 -0.09
CA PRO A 67 4.46 -15.67 0.92
C PRO A 67 4.31 -17.12 0.44
N GLU A 68 4.19 -17.34 -0.88
CA GLU A 68 4.09 -18.67 -1.46
C GLU A 68 5.44 -19.38 -1.61
N ASP A 69 6.48 -18.59 -1.84
CA ASP A 69 7.84 -19.10 -1.96
C ASP A 69 8.51 -19.08 -0.56
N LYS A 70 7.99 -19.89 0.36
CA LYS A 70 8.24 -19.88 1.81
C LYS A 70 9.70 -19.69 2.24
N ASP A 71 10.65 -20.01 1.38
CA ASP A 71 12.08 -20.01 1.70
C ASP A 71 12.89 -19.05 0.80
N LYS A 72 12.22 -18.21 0.00
CA LYS A 72 12.89 -17.33 -0.97
C LYS A 72 12.58 -15.87 -0.75
N VAL A 73 13.65 -15.12 -0.65
CA VAL A 73 13.63 -13.67 -0.72
C VAL A 73 14.34 -13.24 -1.98
N TYR A 74 13.75 -12.28 -2.63
CA TYR A 74 14.28 -11.74 -3.87
C TYR A 74 14.86 -10.35 -3.59
N LYS A 75 16.14 -10.17 -3.86
CA LYS A 75 16.80 -8.88 -3.74
C LYS A 75 16.55 -8.06 -5.01
N THR A 76 16.26 -6.77 -4.86
CA THR A 76 16.24 -5.87 -6.02
C THR A 76 17.65 -5.68 -6.57
N ARG A 77 17.75 -5.17 -7.79
CA ARG A 77 18.99 -4.54 -8.24
C ARG A 77 19.33 -3.37 -7.33
N ASP A 78 20.54 -2.86 -7.42
CA ASP A 78 20.92 -1.62 -6.79
C ASP A 78 20.06 -0.46 -7.33
N LEU A 79 19.32 0.20 -6.43
CA LEU A 79 18.46 1.35 -6.70
C LEU A 79 19.14 2.68 -6.38
N GLY A 80 20.41 2.61 -5.99
CA GLY A 80 21.25 3.77 -5.70
C GLY A 80 21.28 4.20 -4.24
N VAL A 81 22.26 5.05 -3.93
CA VAL A 81 22.51 5.55 -2.58
C VAL A 81 21.32 6.37 -2.03
N ASP A 82 20.65 7.11 -2.91
CA ASP A 82 19.48 7.91 -2.53
C ASP A 82 18.34 7.01 -2.04
N PHE A 83 18.14 5.85 -2.68
CA PHE A 83 17.15 4.88 -2.22
C PHE A 83 17.48 4.36 -0.81
N ALA A 84 18.74 4.03 -0.55
CA ALA A 84 19.19 3.52 0.75
C ALA A 84 18.95 4.51 1.90
N ARG A 85 18.91 5.81 1.60
CA ARG A 85 18.65 6.90 2.55
C ARG A 85 17.22 7.38 2.57
N SER A 86 16.38 6.80 1.73
CA SER A 86 14.97 7.16 1.61
C SER A 86 14.08 6.24 2.44
N ARG A 87 12.90 6.73 2.79
CA ARG A 87 11.85 5.92 3.41
C ARG A 87 10.63 5.83 2.49
N CYS A 88 9.93 4.72 2.57
CA CYS A 88 8.68 4.53 1.87
C CYS A 88 7.51 5.15 2.65
N LEU A 89 6.75 6.03 2.02
CA LEU A 89 5.58 6.67 2.62
C LEU A 89 4.28 5.94 2.28
N ALA A 90 4.16 5.45 1.05
CA ALA A 90 2.99 4.74 0.55
C ALA A 90 3.37 3.79 -0.58
N THR A 91 2.50 2.82 -0.84
CA THR A 91 2.62 1.90 -1.97
C THR A 91 1.33 1.88 -2.78
N TYR A 92 1.46 1.73 -4.10
CA TYR A 92 0.33 1.47 -4.99
C TYR A 92 0.75 0.56 -6.14
N GLY A 93 0.18 -0.62 -6.19
CA GLY A 93 0.58 -1.62 -7.19
C GLY A 93 2.06 -1.98 -7.07
N SER A 94 2.83 -1.72 -8.12
CA SER A 94 4.29 -1.90 -8.17
C SER A 94 5.08 -0.62 -7.92
N TRP A 95 4.45 0.41 -7.38
CA TRP A 95 5.05 1.71 -7.18
C TRP A 95 5.17 2.06 -5.70
N LEU A 96 6.26 2.71 -5.35
CA LEU A 96 6.59 3.20 -4.02
C LEU A 96 6.66 4.72 -4.06
N LEU A 97 6.04 5.38 -3.11
CA LEU A 97 6.29 6.79 -2.84
C LEU A 97 7.45 6.88 -1.85
N MET A 98 8.57 7.39 -2.30
CA MET A 98 9.81 7.47 -1.54
C MET A 98 10.10 8.92 -1.15
N MET A 99 10.70 9.11 0.01
CA MET A 99 11.15 10.39 0.52
C MET A 99 12.58 10.27 1.03
N ASP A 100 13.49 11.10 0.53
CA ASP A 100 14.86 11.15 0.98
C ASP A 100 15.07 12.00 2.26
N ASN A 101 16.29 12.07 2.74
CA ASN A 101 16.65 12.85 3.94
C ASN A 101 16.54 14.36 3.75
N LEU A 102 16.51 14.83 2.50
CA LEU A 102 16.37 16.24 2.13
C LEU A 102 14.92 16.61 1.81
N TRP A 103 13.97 15.68 2.09
CA TRP A 103 12.54 15.83 1.85
C TRP A 103 12.15 15.87 0.37
N ASN A 104 13.03 15.43 -0.54
CA ASN A 104 12.65 15.23 -1.90
C ASN A 104 11.81 13.95 -2.03
N LEU A 105 10.73 14.06 -2.78
CA LEU A 105 9.83 12.95 -3.03
C LEU A 105 9.96 12.45 -4.46
N ASN A 106 9.83 11.16 -4.60
CA ASN A 106 9.75 10.52 -5.90
C ASN A 106 8.83 9.29 -5.85
N VAL A 107 8.29 8.93 -7.00
CA VAL A 107 7.53 7.70 -7.20
C VAL A 107 8.43 6.73 -7.95
N LEU A 108 8.75 5.59 -7.35
CA LEU A 108 9.72 4.63 -7.85
C LEU A 108 9.08 3.26 -8.08
N ASN A 109 9.35 2.67 -9.23
CA ASN A 109 9.05 1.26 -9.46
C ASN A 109 10.32 0.42 -9.24
N PRO A 110 10.46 -0.29 -8.13
CA PRO A 110 11.69 -1.03 -7.83
C PRO A 110 11.93 -2.23 -8.76
N LEU A 111 10.91 -2.69 -9.48
CA LEU A 111 11.05 -3.80 -10.45
C LEU A 111 11.68 -3.33 -11.77
N THR A 112 11.32 -2.15 -12.23
CA THR A 112 11.80 -1.59 -13.49
C THR A 112 12.93 -0.57 -13.28
N GLY A 113 12.97 0.06 -12.09
CA GLY A 113 13.81 1.20 -11.75
C GLY A 113 13.32 2.51 -12.37
N GLU A 114 12.11 2.51 -12.92
CA GLU A 114 11.47 3.73 -13.39
C GLU A 114 11.18 4.65 -12.21
N ARG A 115 11.56 5.92 -12.35
CA ARG A 115 11.43 6.94 -11.32
C ARG A 115 10.74 8.18 -11.88
N ILE A 116 9.87 8.76 -11.09
CA ILE A 116 9.19 10.03 -11.36
C ILE A 116 9.51 10.94 -10.18
N ASP A 117 10.30 11.99 -10.42
CA ASP A 117 10.58 12.98 -9.40
C ASP A 117 9.37 13.90 -9.23
N LEU A 118 8.99 14.15 -7.98
CA LEU A 118 7.87 15.02 -7.63
C LEU A 118 8.39 16.45 -7.41
N PRO A 119 7.53 17.44 -7.49
CA PRO A 119 7.91 18.83 -7.21
C PRO A 119 8.55 18.97 -5.82
N ALA A 120 9.51 19.88 -5.70
CA ALA A 120 10.11 20.18 -4.41
C ALA A 120 9.06 20.77 -3.43
N LEU A 121 9.20 20.42 -2.15
CA LEU A 121 8.40 21.00 -1.08
C LEU A 121 8.91 22.40 -0.76
N THR A 122 8.24 23.41 -1.29
CA THR A 122 8.61 24.81 -1.11
C THR A 122 7.67 25.51 -0.13
N GLU A 123 8.16 26.57 0.51
CA GLU A 123 7.28 27.51 1.22
C GLU A 123 6.36 28.25 0.22
N PRO A 124 5.13 28.64 0.58
CA PRO A 124 4.52 28.53 1.91
C PRO A 124 3.78 27.20 2.16
N VAL A 125 3.83 26.24 1.22
CA VAL A 125 3.05 25.00 1.29
C VAL A 125 3.48 24.14 2.48
N VAL A 126 4.78 24.10 2.74
CA VAL A 126 5.36 23.37 3.87
C VAL A 126 6.31 24.26 4.66
N PRO A 127 5.83 24.98 5.67
CA PRO A 127 6.70 25.73 6.55
C PRO A 127 7.77 24.85 7.19
N GLU A 128 8.99 25.34 7.28
CA GLU A 128 10.16 24.60 7.76
C GLU A 128 9.97 23.99 9.16
N ARG A 129 9.22 24.66 10.02
CA ARG A 129 8.87 24.20 11.37
C ARG A 129 8.11 22.87 11.40
N PHE A 130 7.42 22.50 10.32
CA PHE A 130 6.64 21.25 10.23
C PHE A 130 7.44 20.08 9.66
N ARG A 131 8.62 20.31 9.09
CA ARG A 131 9.46 19.26 8.51
C ARG A 131 9.77 18.10 9.46
N PRO A 132 10.10 18.32 10.77
CA PRO A 132 10.33 17.22 11.70
C PRO A 132 9.12 16.31 11.91
N MET A 133 7.90 16.85 11.80
CA MET A 133 6.65 16.13 12.01
C MET A 133 6.24 15.28 10.82
N LEU A 134 6.84 15.51 9.65
CA LEU A 134 6.58 14.73 8.44
C LEU A 134 6.99 13.26 8.58
N LYS A 135 7.80 12.92 9.58
CA LYS A 135 8.22 11.54 9.84
C LYS A 135 7.05 10.60 10.22
N SER A 136 5.98 11.13 10.79
CA SER A 136 4.77 10.37 11.19
C SER A 136 3.56 10.65 10.30
N SER A 137 3.72 11.41 9.23
CA SER A 137 2.63 11.79 8.35
C SER A 137 2.20 10.64 7.43
N LEU A 138 0.90 10.62 7.10
CA LEU A 138 0.31 9.67 6.18
C LEU A 138 0.38 10.19 4.76
N ALA A 139 0.59 9.27 3.82
CA ALA A 139 0.51 9.58 2.41
C ALA A 139 -0.40 8.57 1.69
N CYS A 140 -1.02 9.04 0.62
CA CYS A 140 -1.78 8.24 -0.33
C CYS A 140 -1.18 8.42 -1.71
N LEU A 141 -0.89 7.32 -2.38
CA LEU A 141 -0.39 7.26 -3.74
C LEU A 141 -1.40 6.57 -4.62
N TRP A 142 -1.68 7.15 -5.77
CA TRP A 142 -2.31 6.49 -6.91
C TRP A 142 -1.49 6.78 -8.16
N ILE A 143 -1.32 5.79 -9.03
CA ILE A 143 -0.63 5.95 -10.31
C ILE A 143 -1.19 4.98 -11.35
N ASP A 144 -1.49 5.48 -12.54
CA ASP A 144 -1.82 4.66 -13.70
C ASP A 144 -0.54 4.09 -14.33
N LYS A 145 -0.55 2.78 -14.58
CA LYS A 145 0.64 2.08 -15.11
C LYS A 145 0.97 2.45 -16.54
N LYS A 146 -0.03 2.82 -17.35
CA LYS A 146 0.12 3.10 -18.78
C LYS A 146 0.44 4.55 -19.03
N THR A 147 -0.41 5.43 -18.53
CA THR A 147 -0.29 6.88 -18.77
C THR A 147 0.73 7.55 -17.87
N LYS A 148 1.08 6.90 -16.73
CA LYS A 148 1.90 7.48 -15.66
C LYS A 148 1.26 8.70 -15.02
N ASP A 149 -0.06 8.84 -15.17
CA ASP A 149 -0.79 9.81 -14.39
C ASP A 149 -0.75 9.41 -12.93
N TYR A 150 -0.51 10.35 -12.06
CA TYR A 150 -0.41 10.09 -10.63
C TYR A 150 -1.15 11.16 -9.82
N LEU A 151 -1.56 10.75 -8.64
CA LEU A 151 -2.00 11.61 -7.55
C LEU A 151 -1.26 11.20 -6.29
N VAL A 152 -0.61 12.17 -5.66
CA VAL A 152 -0.04 12.02 -4.33
C VAL A 152 -0.74 13.00 -3.41
N VAL A 153 -1.28 12.47 -2.30
CA VAL A 153 -1.85 13.28 -1.23
C VAL A 153 -1.08 12.98 0.05
N TRP A 154 -0.72 14.01 0.77
CA TRP A 154 0.06 13.87 1.99
C TRP A 154 -0.55 14.70 3.12
N THR A 155 -0.60 14.12 4.33
CA THR A 155 -1.09 14.84 5.51
C THR A 155 0.02 15.62 6.17
N MET A 156 -0.28 16.84 6.56
CA MET A 156 0.59 17.68 7.35
C MET A 156 -0.20 18.19 8.54
N GLU A 157 -0.02 17.57 9.70
CA GLU A 157 -0.78 17.88 10.92
C GLU A 157 -2.28 18.03 10.68
N HIS A 158 -2.71 19.23 10.29
CA HIS A 158 -4.13 19.59 10.17
C HIS A 158 -4.60 19.85 8.74
N PHE A 159 -3.69 19.86 7.78
CA PHE A 159 -4.03 20.12 6.39
C PHE A 159 -3.48 19.03 5.46
N LEU A 160 -4.05 18.98 4.30
CA LEU A 160 -3.67 18.06 3.24
C LEU A 160 -2.99 18.86 2.14
N VAL A 161 -1.94 18.28 1.61
CA VAL A 161 -1.30 18.77 0.39
C VAL A 161 -1.37 17.70 -0.69
N PHE A 162 -1.41 18.13 -1.92
CA PHE A 162 -1.42 17.20 -3.05
C PHE A 162 -0.56 17.70 -4.20
N THR A 163 -0.14 16.78 -5.02
CA THR A 163 0.39 17.01 -6.36
C THR A 163 -0.13 15.93 -7.30
N LYS A 164 -0.34 16.26 -8.55
CA LYS A 164 -0.73 15.34 -9.62
C LYS A 164 0.07 15.63 -10.88
N ARG A 165 0.08 14.72 -11.83
CA ARG A 165 0.75 14.93 -13.12
C ARG A 165 0.26 16.23 -13.77
N GLY A 166 1.19 16.99 -14.31
CA GLY A 166 0.92 18.31 -14.93
C GLY A 166 0.95 19.48 -13.96
N ILE A 167 1.05 19.24 -12.65
CA ILE A 167 1.24 20.27 -11.64
C ILE A 167 2.70 20.25 -11.17
N ASN A 168 3.41 21.37 -11.32
CA ASN A 168 4.82 21.51 -10.94
C ASN A 168 5.02 22.03 -9.51
N THR A 169 3.97 22.02 -8.70
CA THR A 169 3.98 22.50 -7.31
C THR A 169 3.11 21.61 -6.43
N TRP A 170 3.33 21.69 -5.13
CA TRP A 170 2.38 21.17 -4.16
C TRP A 170 1.30 22.21 -3.90
N ARG A 171 0.07 21.76 -3.79
CA ARG A 171 -1.08 22.61 -3.47
C ARG A 171 -1.69 22.16 -2.16
N GLY A 172 -1.91 23.10 -1.24
CA GLY A 172 -2.62 22.82 0.00
C GLY A 172 -4.12 22.89 -0.23
N PHE A 173 -4.85 21.94 0.35
CA PHE A 173 -6.30 22.03 0.49
C PHE A 173 -6.67 21.60 1.90
N SER A 174 -7.59 22.30 2.51
CA SER A 174 -7.93 22.03 3.91
C SER A 174 -9.33 22.51 4.22
N SER A 175 -9.99 21.76 5.11
CA SER A 175 -11.08 22.34 5.87
C SER A 175 -10.51 23.41 6.80
N LYS A 176 -11.18 24.55 6.90
CA LYS A 176 -10.84 25.62 7.84
C LYS A 176 -10.53 25.03 9.23
N TYR A 177 -9.37 25.42 9.76
CA TYR A 177 -8.89 25.05 11.09
C TYR A 177 -9.96 25.25 12.14
N VAL A 178 -10.40 24.19 12.79
CA VAL A 178 -11.12 24.22 14.04
C VAL A 178 -10.23 23.53 15.05
N GLY A 179 -9.67 24.30 15.96
CA GLY A 179 -8.59 23.91 16.87
C GLY A 179 -8.74 22.52 17.51
N GLY A 180 -7.62 21.82 17.57
CA GLY A 180 -7.48 20.53 18.22
C GLY A 180 -6.61 19.55 17.40
N THR A 181 -6.01 18.59 18.06
CA THR A 181 -5.16 17.53 17.50
C THR A 181 -5.98 16.55 16.64
N THR A 182 -6.38 16.97 15.46
CA THR A 182 -7.35 16.24 14.62
C THR A 182 -6.69 15.60 13.41
N GLY A 183 -5.64 14.80 13.66
CA GLY A 183 -4.91 14.14 12.61
C GLY A 183 -5.79 13.16 11.81
N TYR A 184 -5.62 13.18 10.51
CA TYR A 184 -6.07 12.10 9.65
C TYR A 184 -5.24 10.85 9.96
N VAL A 185 -5.88 9.72 10.12
CA VAL A 185 -5.21 8.45 10.47
C VAL A 185 -5.16 7.46 9.33
N GLN A 186 -5.96 7.68 8.29
CA GLN A 186 -5.90 6.90 7.06
C GLN A 186 -6.56 7.64 5.90
N MET A 187 -6.05 7.39 4.69
CA MET A 187 -6.58 7.91 3.44
C MET A 187 -6.64 6.82 2.38
N VAL A 188 -7.70 6.84 1.56
CA VAL A 188 -7.84 5.97 0.39
C VAL A 188 -8.40 6.77 -0.78
N TYR A 189 -7.91 6.51 -1.98
CA TYR A 189 -8.32 7.22 -3.19
C TYR A 189 -9.05 6.28 -4.16
N ASP A 190 -10.28 6.64 -4.50
CA ASP A 190 -11.05 6.01 -5.56
C ASP A 190 -10.78 6.74 -6.88
N HIS A 191 -9.93 6.16 -7.71
CA HIS A 191 -9.57 6.76 -9.00
C HIS A 191 -10.72 6.78 -10.01
N LYS A 192 -11.69 5.85 -9.92
CA LYS A 192 -12.85 5.81 -10.81
C LYS A 192 -13.83 6.93 -10.50
N ALA A 193 -14.09 7.17 -9.23
CA ALA A 193 -14.93 8.25 -8.77
C ALA A 193 -14.16 9.57 -8.58
N GLN A 194 -12.84 9.56 -8.73
CA GLN A 194 -11.92 10.68 -8.45
C GLN A 194 -12.13 11.28 -7.05
N LYS A 195 -12.32 10.44 -6.05
CA LYS A 195 -12.61 10.84 -4.67
C LYS A 195 -11.56 10.33 -3.70
N LEU A 196 -11.07 11.25 -2.86
CA LEU A 196 -10.28 10.93 -1.70
C LEU A 196 -11.18 10.82 -0.48
N TYR A 197 -11.04 9.73 0.25
CA TYR A 197 -11.67 9.50 1.55
C TYR A 197 -10.59 9.56 2.62
N ALA A 198 -10.77 10.36 3.66
CA ALA A 198 -9.83 10.45 4.76
C ALA A 198 -10.57 10.39 6.11
N TYR A 199 -10.14 9.46 6.96
CA TYR A 199 -10.73 9.24 8.28
C TYR A 199 -10.06 10.12 9.32
N ARG A 200 -10.88 10.82 10.13
CA ARG A 200 -10.43 11.64 11.25
C ARG A 200 -10.76 10.98 12.57
N LEU A 201 -9.70 10.65 13.34
CA LEU A 201 -9.86 9.91 14.59
C LEU A 201 -10.72 10.68 15.61
N CYS A 202 -10.40 11.96 15.85
CA CYS A 202 -11.05 12.75 16.90
C CYS A 202 -12.54 13.04 16.65
N TYR A 203 -12.97 13.04 15.38
CA TYR A 203 -14.37 13.27 15.01
C TYR A 203 -15.12 11.98 14.67
N GLY A 204 -14.40 10.86 14.53
CA GLY A 204 -14.98 9.59 14.13
C GLY A 204 -15.65 9.63 12.74
N ASP A 205 -15.28 10.59 11.91
CA ASP A 205 -15.89 10.81 10.60
C ASP A 205 -14.91 10.63 9.44
N ILE A 206 -15.47 10.50 8.24
CA ILE A 206 -14.68 10.46 6.99
C ILE A 206 -14.92 11.75 6.23
N LYS A 207 -13.92 12.48 5.89
CA LYS A 207 -13.96 13.57 4.93
C LYS A 207 -13.81 13.03 3.51
N ILE A 208 -14.51 13.66 2.57
CA ILE A 208 -14.49 13.28 1.15
C ILE A 208 -14.16 14.52 0.33
N TRP A 209 -13.17 14.39 -0.55
CA TRP A 209 -12.85 15.41 -1.53
C TRP A 209 -12.95 14.85 -2.94
N CYS A 210 -13.52 15.66 -3.86
CA CYS A 210 -13.53 15.36 -5.29
C CYS A 210 -12.35 16.03 -5.97
N PHE A 211 -11.61 15.24 -6.74
CA PHE A 211 -10.52 15.65 -7.61
C PHE A 211 -10.97 15.71 -9.08
N CYS A 212 -12.26 15.97 -9.33
CA CYS A 212 -12.90 15.88 -10.65
C CYS A 212 -12.50 17.02 -11.61
N GLY A 213 -11.68 17.97 -11.18
CA GLY A 213 -11.24 19.11 -11.98
C GLY A 213 -9.75 19.36 -11.91
N ASP A 214 -9.30 20.40 -12.58
CA ASP A 214 -7.92 20.87 -12.55
C ASP A 214 -7.63 21.81 -11.37
N ASP A 215 -8.67 22.32 -10.75
CA ASP A 215 -8.64 23.23 -9.62
C ASP A 215 -8.42 22.50 -8.27
N GLU A 216 -8.57 23.27 -7.19
CA GLU A 216 -8.51 22.72 -5.85
C GLU A 216 -9.59 21.66 -5.61
N PRO A 217 -9.25 20.56 -4.91
CA PRO A 217 -10.23 19.53 -4.57
C PRO A 217 -11.37 20.10 -3.74
N GLN A 218 -12.59 19.80 -4.13
CA GLN A 218 -13.78 20.28 -3.44
C GLN A 218 -14.23 19.29 -2.37
N GLU A 219 -14.46 19.77 -1.15
CA GLU A 219 -15.03 18.95 -0.08
C GLU A 219 -16.48 18.59 -0.42
N VAL A 220 -16.77 17.30 -0.51
CA VAL A 220 -18.12 16.79 -0.70
C VAL A 220 -18.84 16.79 0.64
N LEU A 221 -19.93 17.57 0.75
CA LEU A 221 -20.75 17.61 1.94
C LEU A 221 -21.33 16.24 2.27
N LYS A 222 -21.16 15.80 3.52
CA LYS A 222 -21.66 14.52 4.01
C LYS A 222 -23.03 14.64 4.67
N PRO A 223 -23.84 13.56 4.57
CA PRO A 223 -24.83 13.31 5.58
C PRO A 223 -24.12 13.07 6.92
N LYS A 224 -24.60 13.69 8.00
CA LYS A 224 -24.09 13.48 9.36
C LYS A 224 -24.23 11.99 9.72
N ALA A 225 -23.17 11.22 9.51
CA ALA A 225 -23.09 9.88 10.06
C ALA A 225 -22.98 10.05 11.58
N GLY A 226 -23.87 9.41 12.33
CA GLY A 226 -23.97 9.61 13.77
C GLY A 226 -22.64 9.46 14.48
N LEU A 227 -22.46 10.26 15.51
CA LEU A 227 -21.33 10.21 16.42
C LEU A 227 -21.06 8.76 16.83
N PHE A 228 -19.85 8.29 16.57
CA PHE A 228 -19.44 7.00 17.08
C PHE A 228 -19.32 7.11 18.60
N THR A 229 -20.13 6.33 19.32
CA THR A 229 -19.91 6.11 20.74
C THR A 229 -18.49 5.57 20.94
N ALA A 230 -17.78 6.14 21.88
CA ALA A 230 -16.41 5.83 22.22
C ALA A 230 -16.25 4.43 22.88
N GLU A 231 -16.85 3.40 22.29
CA GLU A 231 -16.81 2.04 22.84
C GLU A 231 -15.44 1.34 22.69
N TYR A 232 -14.47 2.01 22.05
CA TYR A 232 -13.20 1.36 21.74
C TYR A 232 -12.01 2.08 22.39
N VAL A 233 -11.79 1.79 23.65
CA VAL A 233 -10.66 2.32 24.43
C VAL A 233 -9.31 1.75 23.94
N ASN A 234 -9.30 0.64 23.18
CA ASN A 234 -8.09 -0.05 22.70
C ASN A 234 -8.24 -0.59 21.26
N GLY A 235 -8.73 0.23 20.34
CA GLY A 235 -8.96 -0.22 18.96
C GLY A 235 -8.48 0.78 17.92
N TRP A 236 -8.20 0.27 16.73
CA TRP A 236 -7.86 1.08 15.55
C TRP A 236 -9.01 1.07 14.56
N ILE A 237 -9.20 2.18 13.88
CA ILE A 237 -10.18 2.29 12.81
C ILE A 237 -9.45 2.55 11.51
N ASN A 238 -9.73 1.71 10.54
CA ASN A 238 -9.22 1.81 9.19
C ASN A 238 -10.38 2.05 8.22
N ILE A 239 -10.08 2.65 7.08
CA ILE A 239 -11.00 2.75 5.95
C ILE A 239 -10.44 2.01 4.76
N ALA A 240 -11.32 1.45 3.95
CA ALA A 240 -10.93 0.75 2.73
C ALA A 240 -11.96 0.98 1.62
N LEU A 241 -11.53 0.74 0.39
CA LEU A 241 -12.38 0.72 -0.79
C LEU A 241 -12.54 -0.71 -1.28
N THR A 242 -13.78 -1.11 -1.53
CA THR A 242 -14.06 -2.35 -2.25
C THR A 242 -13.72 -2.21 -3.72
N VAL A 243 -13.59 -3.33 -4.43
CA VAL A 243 -13.41 -3.35 -5.89
C VAL A 243 -14.53 -2.60 -6.61
N SER A 244 -15.73 -2.55 -6.02
CA SER A 244 -16.89 -1.80 -6.53
C SER A 244 -16.90 -0.31 -6.13
N GLY A 245 -15.88 0.19 -5.43
CA GLY A 245 -15.78 1.59 -4.98
C GLY A 245 -16.63 1.91 -3.74
N GLN A 246 -17.11 0.90 -3.00
CA GLN A 246 -17.80 1.14 -1.74
C GLN A 246 -16.80 1.39 -0.61
N VAL A 247 -17.10 2.35 0.25
CA VAL A 247 -16.27 2.64 1.41
C VAL A 247 -16.63 1.70 2.55
N LEU A 248 -15.62 1.01 3.06
CA LEU A 248 -15.69 0.22 4.28
C LEU A 248 -15.03 0.97 5.43
N LYS A 249 -15.59 0.81 6.62
CA LYS A 249 -14.95 1.14 7.89
C LYS A 249 -14.65 -0.17 8.61
N VAL A 250 -13.41 -0.36 9.00
CA VAL A 250 -12.92 -1.55 9.66
C VAL A 250 -12.44 -1.17 11.05
N SER A 251 -13.14 -1.64 12.05
CA SER A 251 -12.77 -1.46 13.47
C SER A 251 -12.02 -2.70 13.93
N THR A 252 -10.80 -2.49 14.40
CA THR A 252 -9.94 -3.55 14.92
C THR A 252 -9.82 -3.40 16.42
N VAL A 253 -10.09 -4.44 17.17
CA VAL A 253 -9.96 -4.47 18.63
C VAL A 253 -9.09 -5.64 19.04
N VAL A 254 -8.09 -5.36 19.88
CA VAL A 254 -7.29 -6.41 20.52
C VAL A 254 -7.79 -6.59 21.93
N GLN A 255 -8.39 -7.74 22.21
CA GLN A 255 -8.86 -8.09 23.53
C GLN A 255 -7.70 -8.33 24.51
N ARG A 256 -7.96 -8.27 25.81
CA ARG A 256 -6.99 -8.59 26.88
C ARG A 256 -6.37 -10.01 26.71
N SER A 257 -7.14 -10.92 26.13
CA SER A 257 -6.69 -12.29 25.76
C SER A 257 -5.75 -12.33 24.55
N LYS A 258 -5.31 -11.18 24.02
CA LYS A 258 -4.56 -11.03 22.76
C LYS A 258 -5.31 -11.54 21.53
N ARG A 259 -6.62 -11.73 21.61
CA ARG A 259 -7.48 -12.09 20.49
C ARG A 259 -7.82 -10.85 19.68
N TRP A 260 -7.60 -10.92 18.37
CA TRP A 260 -7.99 -9.88 17.42
C TRP A 260 -9.45 -10.06 17.02
N LEU A 261 -10.19 -8.96 16.97
CA LEU A 261 -11.55 -8.91 16.46
C LEU A 261 -11.64 -7.80 15.41
N PHE A 262 -12.29 -8.12 14.31
CA PHE A 262 -12.58 -7.17 13.25
C PHE A 262 -14.08 -7.00 13.08
N ARG A 263 -14.52 -5.75 12.99
CA ARG A 263 -15.90 -5.41 12.61
C ARG A 263 -15.87 -4.54 11.38
N ILE A 264 -16.57 -4.96 10.35
CA ILE A 264 -16.60 -4.27 9.06
C ILE A 264 -17.96 -3.62 8.88
N HIS A 265 -17.96 -2.35 8.57
CA HIS A 265 -19.18 -1.59 8.28
C HIS A 265 -19.09 -0.98 6.89
N LYS A 266 -20.20 -0.96 6.18
CA LYS A 266 -20.38 -0.24 4.92
C LYS A 266 -21.47 0.80 5.02
N ILE A 267 -21.38 1.87 4.23
CA ILE A 267 -22.46 2.87 4.15
C ILE A 267 -23.60 2.29 3.33
N SER A 268 -24.79 2.24 3.92
CA SER A 268 -26.01 1.92 3.19
C SER A 268 -26.39 3.08 2.25
N HIS A 269 -26.56 2.78 0.96
CA HIS A 269 -26.99 3.78 -0.02
C HIS A 269 -28.41 4.31 0.26
N VAL A 270 -29.27 3.50 0.89
CA VAL A 270 -30.66 3.82 1.19
C VAL A 270 -30.75 4.69 2.45
N THR A 271 -30.21 4.18 3.56
CA THR A 271 -30.37 4.83 4.87
C THR A 271 -29.30 5.87 5.19
N LYS A 272 -28.21 5.93 4.39
CA LYS A 272 -27.00 6.74 4.64
C LYS A 272 -26.36 6.46 6.01
N LYS A 273 -26.65 5.30 6.60
CA LYS A 273 -26.08 4.85 7.88
C LYS A 273 -25.07 3.73 7.67
N TRP A 274 -24.15 3.59 8.60
CA TRP A 274 -23.23 2.46 8.64
C TRP A 274 -24.00 1.20 9.00
N LYS A 275 -23.80 0.15 8.21
CA LYS A 275 -24.36 -1.19 8.44
C LYS A 275 -23.20 -2.17 8.58
N GLU A 276 -23.19 -2.94 9.64
CA GLU A 276 -22.22 -4.02 9.83
C GLU A 276 -22.42 -5.11 8.77
N ILE A 277 -21.32 -5.65 8.28
CA ILE A 277 -21.29 -6.78 7.37
C ILE A 277 -20.39 -7.87 7.94
N GLU A 278 -20.82 -9.10 7.85
CA GLU A 278 -20.11 -10.26 8.38
C GLU A 278 -19.21 -10.93 7.34
N SER A 279 -19.32 -10.53 6.07
CA SER A 279 -18.60 -11.14 4.98
C SER A 279 -18.22 -10.13 3.90
N LEU A 280 -17.03 -10.34 3.33
CA LEU A 280 -16.55 -9.66 2.12
C LEU A 280 -16.89 -10.45 0.83
N GLY A 281 -17.55 -11.60 0.95
CA GLY A 281 -17.89 -12.46 -0.18
C GLY A 281 -16.66 -13.01 -0.89
N GLU A 282 -16.51 -12.75 -2.18
CA GLU A 282 -15.38 -13.19 -3.01
C GLU A 282 -14.15 -12.27 -2.88
N GLU A 283 -14.25 -11.18 -2.13
CA GLU A 283 -13.17 -10.23 -1.94
C GLU A 283 -12.34 -10.59 -0.69
N ALA A 284 -11.10 -10.14 -0.69
CA ALA A 284 -10.22 -10.09 0.48
C ALA A 284 -9.76 -8.66 0.69
N LEU A 285 -9.61 -8.26 1.94
CA LEU A 285 -9.17 -6.92 2.34
C LEU A 285 -7.67 -6.91 2.63
N ILE A 286 -6.94 -6.00 2.00
CA ILE A 286 -5.56 -5.66 2.36
C ILE A 286 -5.63 -4.37 3.18
N LEU A 287 -5.67 -4.54 4.50
CA LEU A 287 -6.06 -3.47 5.42
C LEU A 287 -5.09 -2.29 5.37
N ASP A 288 -3.79 -2.57 5.36
CA ASP A 288 -2.76 -1.52 5.36
C ASP A 288 -2.76 -0.67 4.07
N MET A 289 -3.28 -1.23 2.97
CA MET A 289 -3.45 -0.51 1.71
C MET A 289 -4.82 0.16 1.59
N GLY A 290 -5.76 -0.19 2.45
CA GLY A 290 -7.14 0.29 2.37
C GLY A 290 -7.89 -0.12 1.09
N ILE A 291 -7.61 -1.30 0.56
CA ILE A 291 -8.28 -1.81 -0.66
C ILE A 291 -8.75 -3.24 -0.47
N THR A 292 -9.83 -3.61 -1.17
CA THR A 292 -10.15 -5.02 -1.39
C THR A 292 -9.70 -5.48 -2.78
N VAL A 293 -9.50 -6.78 -2.88
CA VAL A 293 -9.13 -7.47 -4.12
C VAL A 293 -10.03 -8.69 -4.31
N VAL A 294 -10.32 -9.03 -5.56
CA VAL A 294 -11.08 -10.27 -5.86
C VAL A 294 -10.14 -11.45 -5.70
N ALA A 295 -10.41 -12.30 -4.71
CA ALA A 295 -9.49 -13.37 -4.30
C ALA A 295 -9.19 -14.38 -5.43
N LYS A 296 -10.19 -14.73 -6.26
CA LYS A 296 -9.99 -15.64 -7.41
C LYS A 296 -9.00 -15.12 -8.46
N ASP A 297 -8.80 -13.80 -8.52
CA ASP A 297 -7.90 -13.18 -9.50
C ASP A 297 -6.45 -13.15 -9.00
N ILE A 298 -6.23 -13.49 -7.72
CA ILE A 298 -4.91 -13.42 -7.06
C ILE A 298 -4.65 -14.76 -6.38
N PRO A 299 -3.83 -15.65 -6.98
CA PRO A 299 -3.45 -16.91 -6.37
C PRO A 299 -2.89 -16.72 -4.96
N GLY A 300 -3.24 -17.60 -4.02
CA GLY A 300 -2.81 -17.55 -2.62
C GLY A 300 -3.59 -16.59 -1.73
N ILE A 301 -4.40 -15.69 -2.28
CA ILE A 301 -5.33 -14.88 -1.49
C ILE A 301 -6.58 -15.70 -1.17
N LYS A 302 -6.90 -15.76 0.11
CA LYS A 302 -8.14 -16.37 0.60
C LYS A 302 -9.28 -15.36 0.53
N ARG A 303 -10.41 -15.75 -0.07
CA ARG A 303 -11.63 -14.95 -0.03
C ARG A 303 -12.10 -14.73 1.40
N ASN A 304 -12.89 -13.71 1.63
CA ASN A 304 -13.51 -13.40 2.92
C ASN A 304 -12.48 -13.30 4.07
N SER A 305 -11.31 -12.71 3.77
CA SER A 305 -10.19 -12.60 4.70
C SER A 305 -9.62 -11.20 4.75
N ILE A 306 -8.97 -10.87 5.87
CA ILE A 306 -8.27 -9.60 6.09
C ILE A 306 -6.77 -9.88 6.21
N TYR A 307 -5.98 -9.25 5.37
CA TYR A 307 -4.52 -9.27 5.40
C TYR A 307 -4.05 -7.97 6.05
N PHE A 308 -3.22 -8.04 7.07
CA PHE A 308 -2.80 -6.86 7.82
C PHE A 308 -1.46 -7.06 8.51
N SER A 309 -0.80 -5.94 8.86
CA SER A 309 0.35 -5.91 9.76
C SER A 309 -0.13 -5.74 11.20
N GLY A 310 0.52 -6.43 12.13
CA GLY A 310 0.10 -6.51 13.54
C GLY A 310 0.51 -5.32 14.41
N VAL A 311 0.80 -4.14 13.86
CA VAL A 311 1.33 -3.02 14.63
C VAL A 311 0.36 -1.86 14.75
N GLY A 312 0.32 -1.29 15.96
CA GLY A 312 -0.64 -0.26 16.35
C GLY A 312 -0.25 1.18 16.04
N ASP A 313 0.97 1.47 15.60
CA ASP A 313 1.47 2.84 15.41
C ASP A 313 1.70 3.23 13.95
N GLY A 314 1.13 2.47 13.01
CA GLY A 314 1.22 2.75 11.57
C GLY A 314 2.53 2.34 10.91
N ARG A 315 3.42 1.66 11.64
CA ARG A 315 4.61 1.01 11.08
C ARG A 315 4.34 -0.48 10.97
N ALA A 316 4.56 -1.02 9.79
CA ALA A 316 4.51 -2.46 9.61
C ALA A 316 5.77 -3.09 10.21
N ASP A 317 5.58 -3.95 11.19
CA ASP A 317 6.64 -4.81 11.71
C ASP A 317 6.83 -5.98 10.74
N PRO A 318 8.01 -6.16 10.15
CA PRO A 318 8.27 -7.23 9.19
C PRO A 318 8.00 -8.63 9.76
N ASP A 319 7.98 -8.76 11.06
CA ASP A 319 7.73 -10.04 11.74
C ASP A 319 6.24 -10.29 12.03
N ASN A 320 5.36 -9.32 11.80
CA ASN A 320 3.97 -9.36 12.27
C ASN A 320 2.93 -9.18 11.16
N PHE A 321 2.97 -10.03 10.13
CA PHE A 321 1.93 -10.09 9.10
C PHE A 321 0.96 -11.24 9.33
N PHE A 322 -0.33 -10.95 9.23
CA PHE A 322 -1.39 -11.88 9.56
C PHE A 322 -2.48 -11.94 8.49
N VAL A 323 -3.15 -13.08 8.46
CA VAL A 323 -4.41 -13.27 7.75
C VAL A 323 -5.48 -13.61 8.77
N PHE A 324 -6.56 -12.86 8.77
CA PHE A 324 -7.75 -13.12 9.56
C PHE A 324 -8.87 -13.64 8.66
N ASP A 325 -9.39 -14.79 8.95
CA ASP A 325 -10.52 -15.40 8.24
C ASP A 325 -11.83 -14.94 8.92
N LEU A 326 -12.67 -14.22 8.18
CA LEU A 326 -13.92 -13.67 8.73
C LEU A 326 -14.96 -14.75 9.05
N ALA A 327 -14.96 -15.89 8.33
CA ALA A 327 -15.94 -16.94 8.57
C ALA A 327 -15.62 -17.73 9.84
N THR A 328 -14.35 -18.08 10.03
CA THR A 328 -13.91 -18.88 11.19
C THR A 328 -13.42 -18.05 12.36
N GLN A 329 -13.21 -16.75 12.14
CA GLN A 329 -12.59 -15.80 13.09
C GLN A 329 -11.21 -16.26 13.58
N ASN A 330 -10.52 -17.04 12.78
CA ASN A 330 -9.18 -17.50 13.06
C ASN A 330 -8.14 -16.57 12.45
N ILE A 331 -7.07 -16.38 13.22
CA ILE A 331 -5.89 -15.64 12.78
C ILE A 331 -4.77 -16.63 12.44
N GLN A 332 -4.15 -16.40 11.31
CA GLN A 332 -2.97 -17.14 10.89
C GLN A 332 -1.84 -16.14 10.65
N ARG A 333 -0.70 -16.37 11.28
CA ARG A 333 0.51 -15.61 10.98
C ARG A 333 1.04 -16.07 9.62
N LEU A 334 1.39 -15.11 8.76
CA LEU A 334 2.11 -15.43 7.54
C LEU A 334 3.51 -15.97 7.90
N PRO A 335 4.08 -16.87 7.08
CA PRO A 335 5.41 -17.39 7.31
C PRO A 335 6.38 -16.24 7.56
N GLN A 336 7.12 -16.31 8.66
CA GLN A 336 8.14 -15.29 8.95
C GLN A 336 9.20 -15.31 7.88
N CYS A 337 9.61 -14.11 7.45
CA CYS A 337 10.89 -13.95 6.80
C CYS A 337 11.99 -14.15 7.84
N VAL A 338 12.31 -15.42 8.15
CA VAL A 338 13.41 -15.73 9.05
C VAL A 338 14.71 -15.45 8.34
N PHE A 339 15.11 -14.18 8.30
CA PHE A 339 16.42 -13.76 7.80
C PHE A 339 17.24 -13.25 8.96
N SER A 340 17.92 -14.15 9.62
CA SER A 340 19.08 -13.78 10.40
C SER A 340 20.23 -13.45 9.42
N PRO A 341 20.88 -12.30 9.47
CA PRO A 341 20.90 -11.25 10.50
C PRO A 341 20.41 -9.86 10.04
N ILE A 342 19.50 -9.75 9.07
CA ILE A 342 19.08 -8.47 8.51
C ILE A 342 17.93 -7.92 9.33
N HIS A 343 18.13 -6.77 9.96
CA HIS A 343 17.07 -6.00 10.60
C HIS A 343 16.39 -5.13 9.53
N PHE A 344 15.07 -5.11 9.52
CA PHE A 344 14.27 -4.28 8.64
C PHE A 344 13.74 -3.06 9.39
N SER A 345 13.78 -1.90 8.74
CA SER A 345 13.25 -0.65 9.31
C SER A 345 11.75 -0.48 9.03
N ASP A 346 11.25 -1.07 7.95
CA ASP A 346 9.86 -0.98 7.51
C ASP A 346 9.53 -2.14 6.56
N ALA A 347 8.26 -2.46 6.45
CA ALA A 347 7.73 -3.43 5.49
C ALA A 347 6.40 -2.93 4.94
N ARG A 348 6.15 -3.16 3.66
CA ARG A 348 4.93 -2.70 2.99
C ARG A 348 4.36 -3.77 2.08
N TRP A 349 3.03 -3.82 1.98
CA TRP A 349 2.37 -4.59 0.95
C TRP A 349 2.69 -4.04 -0.44
N PHE A 350 2.90 -4.94 -1.38
CA PHE A 350 3.32 -4.62 -2.73
C PHE A 350 2.59 -5.52 -3.74
N PHE A 351 1.91 -4.93 -4.71
CA PHE A 351 1.08 -5.65 -5.67
C PHE A 351 1.55 -5.42 -7.11
N PRO A 352 2.53 -6.17 -7.62
CA PRO A 352 3.04 -5.96 -8.98
C PRO A 352 1.99 -6.18 -10.07
N GLY A 353 0.97 -6.97 -9.78
CA GLY A 353 -0.12 -7.31 -10.69
C GLY A 353 -1.41 -6.52 -10.50
N LEU A 354 -1.46 -5.54 -9.57
CA LEU A 354 -2.67 -4.75 -9.35
C LEU A 354 -3.14 -4.13 -10.67
N ARG A 355 -4.36 -4.45 -11.08
CA ARG A 355 -5.00 -3.87 -12.26
C ARG A 355 -5.87 -2.71 -11.82
N ASN A 356 -5.69 -1.60 -12.49
CA ASN A 356 -6.55 -0.42 -12.34
C ASN A 356 -7.87 -0.64 -13.07
#